data_35add024ff2290d402f8a30c39aa4502
#
_entry.id   35add024ff2290d402f8a30c39aa4502
#
_cell.length_a   1.000
_cell.length_b   1.000
_cell.length_c   1.000
_cell.angle_alpha   90.00
_cell.angle_beta   90.00
_cell.angle_gamma   90.00
#
_symmetry.space_group_name_H-M   'P 1'
#
loop_
_entity.id
_entity.type
_entity.pdbx_description
1 polymer ?
#
loop_
_entity_poly.entity_id
_entity_poly.type
_entity_poly.pdbx_seq_one_letter_code
_entity_poly.pdbx_strand_id
1 'polypeptide(L)'
;LSDTILAIDIGSTKICAIIAEIKDSEVTIQGHGIAKSQGVKKGAITNIELASKSIKKAINDAKRIAGSNITSATVSISNAYAKSLNSTGIVNIPHKDISIKEINRVMQTALYNANVPTEYDVIHVLPYNFRVDDQDFIEDPFGMNASRMEVDVNIIMTQKSNLSNLKKAVRSAGVEIDGIVLSGYASAIATMDEDEKELGVAVIDMGGQTSNLVIHTGNSIRYNDFLGVGSNHITNDLSMALHTPLQIAENVKVRHGSLVESSNEVIELPIIGDEETRNGVSLEVVHSVIFSRVEEALMILAKSLEKSALKEQIGAGIILTGGMTKLKGMRELAQAIFTGMPVRVGYPDNVNGLFDELKDPAFSTVVGLLLYKAGGHTQYEIDFQQELLHSKAAYEENLNDIRIGHKGNDTEESHSSKGHQEAKESQKEENEESVISFDDLPDLGHENKNPFKKLANWARQLF
;
A
#
# COMPACT_ATOMS: atom_id res chain seq x y z
N LEU A 1 8.35 -24.50 13.88
CA LEU A 1 6.91 -24.70 13.96
C LEU A 1 6.28 -24.14 12.70
N SER A 2 5.35 -24.86 12.08
CA SER A 2 4.61 -24.35 10.92
C SER A 2 3.32 -23.70 11.42
N ASP A 3 3.03 -22.49 10.92
CA ASP A 3 1.82 -21.75 11.23
C ASP A 3 0.90 -21.71 10.00
N THR A 4 -0.35 -22.13 10.17
CA THR A 4 -1.37 -22.01 9.12
C THR A 4 -2.07 -20.67 9.24
N ILE A 5 -2.12 -19.90 8.16
CA ILE A 5 -2.74 -18.58 8.09
C ILE A 5 -3.83 -18.52 7.04
N LEU A 6 -4.81 -17.63 7.25
CA LEU A 6 -5.85 -17.29 6.29
C LEU A 6 -5.74 -15.80 5.97
N ALA A 7 -5.53 -15.48 4.70
CA ALA A 7 -5.59 -14.11 4.19
C ALA A 7 -6.87 -13.88 3.39
N ILE A 8 -7.52 -12.72 3.57
CA ILE A 8 -8.74 -12.38 2.85
C ILE A 8 -8.63 -10.97 2.28
N ASP A 9 -8.58 -10.88 0.96
CA ASP A 9 -8.75 -9.61 0.25
C ASP A 9 -10.24 -9.32 0.01
N ILE A 10 -10.72 -8.20 0.55
CA ILE A 10 -12.12 -7.78 0.45
C ILE A 10 -12.24 -6.66 -0.57
N GLY A 11 -12.15 -7.03 -1.85
CA GLY A 11 -12.23 -6.10 -2.97
C GLY A 11 -13.67 -5.73 -3.36
N SER A 12 -13.81 -4.66 -4.14
CA SER A 12 -15.13 -4.19 -4.63
C SER A 12 -15.69 -5.03 -5.79
N THR A 13 -14.88 -5.85 -6.45
CA THR A 13 -15.27 -6.70 -7.59
C THR A 13 -15.26 -8.17 -7.22
N LYS A 14 -14.24 -8.61 -6.51
CA LYS A 14 -14.05 -9.98 -6.02
C LYS A 14 -13.62 -9.97 -4.56
N ILE A 15 -13.89 -11.05 -3.88
CA ILE A 15 -13.31 -11.40 -2.58
C ILE A 15 -12.47 -12.65 -2.79
N CYS A 16 -11.22 -12.61 -2.35
CA CYS A 16 -10.31 -13.75 -2.44
C CYS A 16 -9.84 -14.15 -1.04
N ALA A 17 -9.92 -15.43 -0.73
CA ALA A 17 -9.41 -16.02 0.50
C ALA A 17 -8.32 -17.05 0.15
N ILE A 18 -7.17 -16.98 0.81
CA ILE A 18 -6.08 -17.93 0.63
C ILE A 18 -5.68 -18.48 1.98
N ILE A 19 -5.54 -19.81 2.07
CA ILE A 19 -4.95 -20.51 3.21
C ILE A 19 -3.54 -20.91 2.80
N ALA A 20 -2.57 -20.58 3.63
CA ALA A 20 -1.18 -20.90 3.43
C ALA A 20 -0.52 -21.41 4.72
N GLU A 21 0.54 -22.17 4.59
CA GLU A 21 1.44 -22.58 5.66
C GLU A 21 2.70 -21.71 5.60
N ILE A 22 3.09 -21.14 6.74
CA ILE A 22 4.37 -20.44 6.90
C ILE A 22 5.32 -21.35 7.65
N LYS A 23 6.49 -21.60 7.08
CA LYS A 23 7.58 -22.32 7.70
C LYS A 23 8.90 -21.63 7.39
N ASP A 24 9.64 -21.24 8.42
CA ASP A 24 10.95 -20.56 8.29
C ASP A 24 10.88 -19.34 7.32
N SER A 25 9.83 -18.52 7.47
CA SER A 25 9.47 -17.38 6.61
C SER A 25 9.06 -17.73 5.16
N GLU A 26 9.10 -18.98 4.76
CA GLU A 26 8.58 -19.42 3.47
C GLU A 26 7.07 -19.63 3.53
N VAL A 27 6.37 -19.07 2.56
CA VAL A 27 4.90 -19.19 2.42
C VAL A 27 4.58 -20.25 1.38
N THR A 28 3.76 -21.24 1.75
CA THR A 28 3.27 -22.27 0.83
C THR A 28 1.75 -22.27 0.80
N ILE A 29 1.15 -21.99 -0.36
CA ILE A 29 -0.30 -21.95 -0.54
C ILE A 29 -0.87 -23.36 -0.50
N GLN A 30 -1.86 -23.58 0.38
CA GLN A 30 -2.57 -24.84 0.56
C GLN A 30 -3.94 -24.85 -0.14
N GLY A 31 -4.59 -23.71 -0.26
CA GLY A 31 -5.88 -23.61 -0.91
C GLY A 31 -6.35 -22.16 -1.04
N HIS A 32 -7.26 -21.94 -1.98
CA HIS A 32 -7.83 -20.61 -2.21
C HIS A 32 -9.31 -20.70 -2.56
N GLY A 33 -9.99 -19.58 -2.42
CA GLY A 33 -11.38 -19.43 -2.82
C GLY A 33 -11.67 -18.00 -3.30
N ILE A 34 -12.42 -17.91 -4.40
CA ILE A 34 -12.77 -16.63 -5.02
C ILE A 34 -14.29 -16.52 -5.11
N ALA A 35 -14.82 -15.39 -4.68
CA ALA A 35 -16.24 -15.09 -4.78
C ALA A 35 -16.46 -13.72 -5.42
N LYS A 36 -17.54 -13.57 -6.20
CA LYS A 36 -17.99 -12.26 -6.66
C LYS A 36 -18.36 -11.40 -5.46
N SER A 37 -17.80 -10.20 -5.38
CA SER A 37 -18.06 -9.27 -4.29
C SER A 37 -19.47 -8.71 -4.38
N GLN A 38 -20.19 -8.72 -3.25
CA GLN A 38 -21.47 -8.06 -3.07
C GLN A 38 -21.45 -7.27 -1.76
N GLY A 39 -22.17 -6.15 -1.71
CA GLY A 39 -22.22 -5.31 -0.50
C GLY A 39 -20.96 -4.52 -0.21
N VAL A 40 -20.01 -4.47 -1.15
CA VAL A 40 -18.78 -3.64 -1.08
C VAL A 40 -18.80 -2.65 -2.24
N LYS A 41 -18.65 -1.36 -1.96
CA LYS A 41 -18.56 -0.29 -2.97
C LYS A 41 -17.44 0.68 -2.64
N LYS A 42 -16.61 1.00 -3.63
CA LYS A 42 -15.48 1.94 -3.47
C LYS A 42 -14.64 1.63 -2.23
N GLY A 43 -14.38 0.34 -1.97
CA GLY A 43 -13.57 -0.10 -0.84
C GLY A 43 -14.25 -0.09 0.53
N ALA A 44 -15.54 0.25 0.63
CA ALA A 44 -16.29 0.23 1.88
C ALA A 44 -17.40 -0.81 1.89
N ILE A 45 -17.68 -1.37 3.06
CA ILE A 45 -18.83 -2.24 3.29
C ILE A 45 -20.09 -1.38 3.28
N THR A 46 -20.97 -1.57 2.30
CA THR A 46 -22.26 -0.87 2.17
C THR A 46 -23.45 -1.75 2.55
N ASN A 47 -23.26 -3.08 2.58
CA ASN A 47 -24.23 -4.04 3.06
C ASN A 47 -23.50 -5.21 3.73
N ILE A 48 -23.60 -5.29 5.05
CA ILE A 48 -22.89 -6.27 5.88
C ILE A 48 -23.31 -7.70 5.54
N GLU A 49 -24.59 -7.96 5.33
CA GLU A 49 -25.11 -9.30 5.06
C GLU A 49 -24.61 -9.84 3.71
N LEU A 50 -24.69 -9.03 2.65
CA LEU A 50 -24.19 -9.43 1.33
C LEU A 50 -22.69 -9.61 1.32
N ALA A 51 -21.95 -8.71 1.96
CA ALA A 51 -20.50 -8.83 2.10
C ALA A 51 -20.10 -10.10 2.85
N SER A 52 -20.76 -10.36 4.00
CA SER A 52 -20.51 -11.55 4.80
C SER A 52 -20.80 -12.85 4.02
N LYS A 53 -21.88 -12.91 3.22
CA LYS A 53 -22.16 -14.07 2.37
C LYS A 53 -21.05 -14.31 1.34
N SER A 54 -20.56 -13.24 0.70
CA SER A 54 -19.47 -13.33 -0.27
C SER A 54 -18.15 -13.75 0.38
N ILE A 55 -17.81 -13.18 1.54
CA ILE A 55 -16.62 -13.53 2.34
C ILE A 55 -16.70 -15.01 2.75
N LYS A 56 -17.85 -15.43 3.32
CA LYS A 56 -18.06 -16.82 3.76
C LYS A 56 -17.90 -17.82 2.62
N LYS A 57 -18.39 -17.47 1.42
CA LYS A 57 -18.22 -18.33 0.23
C LYS A 57 -16.75 -18.50 -0.11
N ALA A 58 -15.97 -17.42 -0.21
CA ALA A 58 -14.55 -17.50 -0.49
C ALA A 58 -13.78 -18.32 0.56
N ILE A 59 -14.07 -18.10 1.86
CA ILE A 59 -13.47 -18.86 2.96
C ILE A 59 -13.79 -20.35 2.85
N ASN A 60 -15.04 -20.71 2.61
CA ASN A 60 -15.46 -22.12 2.52
C ASN A 60 -14.77 -22.85 1.35
N ASP A 61 -14.64 -22.17 0.19
CA ASP A 61 -13.95 -22.74 -0.95
C ASP A 61 -12.44 -22.94 -0.65
N ALA A 62 -11.78 -21.97 0.00
CA ALA A 62 -10.39 -22.08 0.44
C ALA A 62 -10.20 -23.22 1.45
N LYS A 63 -11.06 -23.31 2.47
CA LYS A 63 -11.04 -24.37 3.50
C LYS A 63 -11.23 -25.77 2.89
N ARG A 64 -12.13 -25.88 1.92
CA ARG A 64 -12.39 -27.15 1.22
C ARG A 64 -11.16 -27.65 0.45
N ILE A 65 -10.42 -26.74 -0.21
CA ILE A 65 -9.21 -27.10 -0.96
C ILE A 65 -8.05 -27.40 -0.01
N ALA A 66 -7.82 -26.56 1.00
CA ALA A 66 -6.73 -26.73 1.96
C ALA A 66 -6.94 -27.86 2.97
N GLY A 67 -8.18 -28.35 3.16
CA GLY A 67 -8.49 -29.31 4.21
C GLY A 67 -8.32 -28.78 5.64
N SER A 68 -8.29 -27.45 5.82
CA SER A 68 -8.02 -26.77 7.09
C SER A 68 -9.28 -26.15 7.68
N ASN A 69 -9.36 -26.10 9.01
CA ASN A 69 -10.46 -25.46 9.73
C ASN A 69 -9.99 -24.23 10.54
N ILE A 70 -9.22 -23.36 9.90
CA ILE A 70 -8.73 -22.11 10.51
C ILE A 70 -9.88 -21.18 10.89
N THR A 71 -9.76 -20.50 12.04
CA THR A 71 -10.82 -19.67 12.64
C THR A 71 -10.47 -18.18 12.72
N SER A 72 -9.24 -17.80 12.37
CA SER A 72 -8.80 -16.40 12.32
C SER A 72 -8.27 -16.03 10.93
N ALA A 73 -8.28 -14.76 10.61
CA ALA A 73 -7.86 -14.26 9.31
C ALA A 73 -7.20 -12.89 9.38
N THR A 74 -6.19 -12.69 8.56
CA THR A 74 -5.67 -11.36 8.21
C THR A 74 -6.43 -10.81 7.00
N VAL A 75 -6.94 -9.59 7.12
CA VAL A 75 -7.85 -9.02 6.12
C VAL A 75 -7.30 -7.71 5.55
N SER A 76 -7.59 -7.45 4.27
CA SER A 76 -7.31 -6.16 3.65
C SER A 76 -8.32 -5.10 4.09
N ILE A 77 -7.85 -3.85 4.21
CA ILE A 77 -8.70 -2.67 4.30
C ILE A 77 -8.32 -1.67 3.20
N SER A 78 -9.34 -1.14 2.52
CA SER A 78 -9.10 -0.23 1.40
C SER A 78 -8.50 1.10 1.86
N ASN A 79 -7.66 1.71 1.01
CA ASN A 79 -7.15 3.06 1.20
C ASN A 79 -8.25 4.14 1.16
N ALA A 80 -9.46 3.80 0.70
CA ALA A 80 -10.56 4.73 0.42
C ALA A 80 -10.99 5.61 1.60
N TYR A 81 -10.74 5.20 2.82
CA TYR A 81 -11.07 5.98 4.03
C TYR A 81 -9.88 6.06 4.98
N ALA A 82 -8.70 5.74 4.45
CA ALA A 82 -7.45 5.87 5.17
C ALA A 82 -6.87 7.28 5.03
N LYS A 83 -6.20 7.75 6.06
CA LYS A 83 -5.40 8.97 6.08
C LYS A 83 -4.02 8.68 6.65
N SER A 84 -3.03 9.44 6.22
CA SER A 84 -1.69 9.44 6.80
C SER A 84 -1.47 10.67 7.67
N LEU A 85 -0.67 10.48 8.69
CA LEU A 85 -0.17 11.54 9.56
C LEU A 85 1.28 11.24 9.92
N ASN A 86 2.19 12.18 9.68
CA ASN A 86 3.58 12.05 10.12
C ASN A 86 3.74 12.53 11.55
N SER A 87 4.55 11.84 12.32
CA SER A 87 4.88 12.20 13.70
C SER A 87 6.31 11.80 14.04
N THR A 88 6.84 12.42 15.09
CA THR A 88 8.19 12.14 15.59
C THR A 88 8.13 11.76 17.06
N GLY A 89 8.85 10.71 17.43
CA GLY A 89 9.07 10.29 18.80
C GLY A 89 10.52 10.55 19.20
N ILE A 90 10.73 10.96 20.46
CA ILE A 90 12.07 11.21 21.01
C ILE A 90 12.12 10.61 22.40
N VAL A 91 13.18 9.82 22.69
CA VAL A 91 13.41 9.24 24.00
C VAL A 91 14.89 9.30 24.39
N ASN A 92 15.16 9.47 25.68
CA ASN A 92 16.51 9.27 26.23
C ASN A 92 16.73 7.79 26.55
N ILE A 93 17.96 7.32 26.40
CA ILE A 93 18.38 5.93 26.63
C ILE A 93 19.16 5.86 27.95
N PRO A 94 18.52 5.46 29.10
CA PRO A 94 19.15 5.54 30.40
C PRO A 94 20.36 4.61 30.58
N HIS A 95 20.31 3.45 29.92
CA HIS A 95 21.34 2.41 30.03
C HIS A 95 22.33 2.41 28.87
N LYS A 96 22.22 3.40 27.95
CA LYS A 96 23.05 3.58 26.78
C LYS A 96 22.95 2.48 25.73
N ASP A 97 22.29 1.36 26.00
CA ASP A 97 22.06 0.30 25.02
C ASP A 97 20.60 0.31 24.54
N ILE A 98 20.40 0.36 23.22
CA ILE A 98 19.08 0.36 22.62
C ILE A 98 18.56 -1.07 22.55
N SER A 99 17.53 -1.36 23.35
CA SER A 99 16.82 -2.63 23.33
C SER A 99 15.45 -2.49 22.65
N ILE A 100 14.77 -3.61 22.40
CA ILE A 100 13.37 -3.62 21.86
C ILE A 100 12.44 -2.76 22.73
N LYS A 101 12.70 -2.67 24.04
CA LYS A 101 11.92 -1.84 24.95
C LYS A 101 12.06 -0.34 24.63
N GLU A 102 13.28 0.11 24.35
CA GLU A 102 13.54 1.50 23.96
C GLU A 102 12.94 1.81 22.60
N ILE A 103 13.05 0.87 21.62
CA ILE A 103 12.43 1.01 20.31
C ILE A 103 10.90 1.10 20.45
N ASN A 104 10.28 0.21 21.21
CA ASN A 104 8.84 0.29 21.46
C ASN A 104 8.46 1.62 22.13
N ARG A 105 9.25 2.10 23.08
CA ARG A 105 9.00 3.36 23.78
C ARG A 105 9.06 4.58 22.84
N VAL A 106 10.03 4.64 21.92
CA VAL A 106 10.13 5.75 20.97
C VAL A 106 8.98 5.69 19.95
N MET A 107 8.60 4.52 19.49
CA MET A 107 7.46 4.29 18.59
C MET A 107 6.13 4.71 19.25
N GLN A 108 5.90 4.29 20.50
CA GLN A 108 4.71 4.70 21.27
C GLN A 108 4.70 6.21 21.56
N THR A 109 5.87 6.82 21.76
CA THR A 109 5.98 8.28 21.93
C THR A 109 5.59 9.01 20.64
N ALA A 110 6.05 8.51 19.48
CA ALA A 110 5.65 9.06 18.18
C ALA A 110 4.15 8.95 17.96
N LEU A 111 3.55 7.80 18.27
CA LEU A 111 2.11 7.59 18.19
C LEU A 111 1.32 8.55 19.10
N TYR A 112 1.76 8.72 20.34
CA TYR A 112 1.13 9.64 21.29
C TYR A 112 1.19 11.10 20.83
N ASN A 113 2.33 11.54 20.31
CA ASN A 113 2.54 12.90 19.81
C ASN A 113 1.68 13.23 18.57
N ALA A 114 1.21 12.22 17.84
CA ALA A 114 0.46 12.38 16.61
C ALA A 114 -0.92 13.03 16.76
N ASN A 115 -1.49 13.07 17.99
CA ASN A 115 -2.84 13.60 18.25
C ASN A 115 -3.90 13.04 17.26
N VAL A 116 -3.97 11.71 17.13
CA VAL A 116 -4.93 11.05 16.24
C VAL A 116 -6.36 11.49 16.55
N PRO A 117 -7.15 11.97 15.56
CA PRO A 117 -8.52 12.39 15.77
C PRO A 117 -9.40 11.25 16.29
N THR A 118 -10.33 11.57 17.19
CA THR A 118 -11.15 10.57 17.92
C THR A 118 -12.04 9.70 17.03
N GLU A 119 -12.36 10.15 15.82
CA GLU A 119 -13.15 9.42 14.84
C GLU A 119 -12.34 8.42 14.00
N TYR A 120 -11.01 8.36 14.20
CA TYR A 120 -10.12 7.44 13.50
C TYR A 120 -9.55 6.39 14.45
N ASP A 121 -9.26 5.20 13.91
CA ASP A 121 -8.43 4.16 14.53
C ASP A 121 -7.16 3.99 13.71
N VAL A 122 -6.04 3.79 14.40
CA VAL A 122 -4.73 3.51 13.79
C VAL A 122 -4.71 2.08 13.28
N ILE A 123 -4.19 1.90 12.06
CA ILE A 123 -3.99 0.60 11.44
C ILE A 123 -2.52 0.22 11.44
N HIS A 124 -1.65 1.19 11.08
CA HIS A 124 -0.21 1.01 11.01
C HIS A 124 0.51 2.24 11.56
N VAL A 125 1.61 2.03 12.27
CA VAL A 125 2.60 3.05 12.59
C VAL A 125 3.92 2.58 11.98
N LEU A 126 4.31 3.20 10.89
CA LEU A 126 5.42 2.77 10.04
C LEU A 126 6.64 3.67 10.26
N PRO A 127 7.72 3.19 10.90
CA PRO A 127 8.94 3.97 11.02
C PRO A 127 9.65 4.06 9.66
N TYR A 128 10.16 5.24 9.32
CA TYR A 128 10.89 5.44 8.08
C TYR A 128 12.26 6.12 8.27
N ASN A 129 12.55 6.61 9.46
CA ASN A 129 13.85 7.19 9.77
C ASN A 129 14.10 7.07 11.27
N PHE A 130 15.15 6.34 11.64
CA PHE A 130 15.69 6.37 13.02
C PHE A 130 16.92 7.27 13.07
N ARG A 131 17.02 8.05 14.15
CA ARG A 131 18.20 8.85 14.50
C ARG A 131 18.72 8.42 15.85
N VAL A 132 20.01 8.18 15.92
CA VAL A 132 20.70 7.73 17.13
C VAL A 132 21.80 8.75 17.46
N ASP A 133 21.63 9.50 18.54
CA ASP A 133 22.43 10.68 18.88
C ASP A 133 22.50 11.66 17.67
N ASP A 134 23.67 11.83 17.04
CA ASP A 134 23.90 12.72 15.89
C ASP A 134 23.89 11.98 14.54
N GLN A 135 23.51 10.70 14.51
CA GLN A 135 23.49 9.88 13.29
C GLN A 135 22.08 9.73 12.75
N ASP A 136 21.83 10.17 11.52
CA ASP A 136 20.59 10.03 10.77
C ASP A 136 20.57 8.73 9.95
N PHE A 137 19.35 8.33 9.54
CA PHE A 137 19.10 7.21 8.63
C PHE A 137 19.66 5.87 9.11
N ILE A 138 19.49 5.59 10.41
CA ILE A 138 19.83 4.29 10.97
C ILE A 138 18.75 3.27 10.54
N GLU A 139 19.19 2.19 9.89
CA GLU A 139 18.29 1.11 9.43
C GLU A 139 17.78 0.29 10.62
N ASP A 140 18.68 -0.16 11.47
CA ASP A 140 18.36 -0.93 12.67
C ASP A 140 19.09 -0.34 13.89
N PRO A 141 18.36 0.32 14.81
CA PRO A 141 18.95 0.88 16.00
C PRO A 141 19.20 -0.15 17.11
N PHE A 142 18.72 -1.40 16.98
CA PHE A 142 18.84 -2.42 18.01
C PHE A 142 20.31 -2.74 18.36
N GLY A 143 20.64 -2.78 19.65
CA GLY A 143 21.98 -3.07 20.13
C GLY A 143 22.98 -1.92 20.01
N MET A 144 22.61 -0.79 19.42
CA MET A 144 23.48 0.40 19.35
C MET A 144 23.60 1.07 20.71
N ASN A 145 24.79 1.64 21.00
CA ASN A 145 25.02 2.44 22.19
C ASN A 145 24.70 3.90 21.90
N ALA A 146 23.79 4.50 22.68
CA ALA A 146 23.35 5.87 22.50
C ALA A 146 22.82 6.49 23.78
N SER A 147 22.77 7.83 23.82
CA SER A 147 22.13 8.59 24.87
C SER A 147 20.70 9.02 24.53
N ARG A 148 20.41 9.16 23.23
CA ARG A 148 19.12 9.62 22.70
C ARG A 148 18.78 8.88 21.42
N MET A 149 17.50 8.57 21.25
CA MET A 149 16.96 8.00 20.02
C MET A 149 15.71 8.77 19.61
N GLU A 150 15.60 9.02 18.30
CA GLU A 150 14.43 9.61 17.67
C GLU A 150 13.92 8.69 16.56
N VAL A 151 12.64 8.78 16.26
CA VAL A 151 12.02 8.09 15.11
C VAL A 151 11.01 8.99 14.44
N ASP A 152 11.06 9.02 13.11
CA ASP A 152 10.00 9.60 12.29
C ASP A 152 9.11 8.47 11.78
N VAL A 153 7.80 8.64 11.94
CA VAL A 153 6.81 7.61 11.58
C VAL A 153 5.73 8.17 10.67
N ASN A 154 5.25 7.32 9.75
CA ASN A 154 4.00 7.52 9.03
C ASN A 154 2.90 6.70 9.71
N ILE A 155 1.89 7.37 10.23
CA ILE A 155 0.75 6.76 10.92
C ILE A 155 -0.41 6.67 9.94
N ILE A 156 -0.83 5.45 9.62
CA ILE A 156 -1.98 5.18 8.78
C ILE A 156 -3.18 4.88 9.67
N MET A 157 -4.25 5.64 9.47
CA MET A 157 -5.49 5.54 10.24
C MET A 157 -6.70 5.47 9.34
N THR A 158 -7.78 4.84 9.80
CA THR A 158 -9.05 4.74 9.09
C THR A 158 -10.22 5.19 9.95
N GLN A 159 -11.34 5.57 9.32
CA GLN A 159 -12.56 5.90 10.07
C GLN A 159 -13.08 4.70 10.86
N LYS A 160 -13.38 4.91 12.16
CA LYS A 160 -13.92 3.88 13.07
C LYS A 160 -15.17 3.17 12.53
N SER A 161 -16.06 3.92 11.88
CA SER A 161 -17.27 3.35 11.28
C SER A 161 -16.97 2.34 10.17
N ASN A 162 -15.99 2.67 9.30
CA ASN A 162 -15.56 1.78 8.21
C ASN A 162 -14.92 0.50 8.76
N LEU A 163 -14.01 0.65 9.72
CA LEU A 163 -13.34 -0.46 10.40
C LEU A 163 -14.36 -1.36 11.14
N SER A 164 -15.33 -0.77 11.85
CA SER A 164 -16.38 -1.51 12.54
C SER A 164 -17.25 -2.33 11.58
N ASN A 165 -17.62 -1.76 10.42
CA ASN A 165 -18.39 -2.48 9.41
C ASN A 165 -17.60 -3.64 8.81
N LEU A 166 -16.31 -3.46 8.54
CA LEU A 166 -15.41 -4.52 8.11
C LEU A 166 -15.37 -5.66 9.13
N LYS A 167 -15.07 -5.33 10.39
CA LYS A 167 -15.01 -6.31 11.50
C LYS A 167 -16.33 -7.08 11.63
N LYS A 168 -17.49 -6.41 11.54
CA LYS A 168 -18.80 -7.05 11.60
C LYS A 168 -19.03 -8.01 10.43
N ALA A 169 -18.67 -7.61 9.19
CA ALA A 169 -18.86 -8.45 8.00
C ALA A 169 -18.03 -9.73 8.08
N VAL A 170 -16.77 -9.63 8.50
CA VAL A 170 -15.84 -10.76 8.62
C VAL A 170 -16.27 -11.72 9.74
N ARG A 171 -16.62 -11.20 10.93
CA ARG A 171 -17.14 -12.01 12.04
C ARG A 171 -18.42 -12.72 11.68
N SER A 172 -19.33 -12.05 10.96
CA SER A 172 -20.56 -12.68 10.46
C SER A 172 -20.31 -13.76 9.41
N ALA A 173 -19.14 -13.76 8.76
CA ALA A 173 -18.70 -14.83 7.87
C ALA A 173 -18.13 -16.05 8.61
N GLY A 174 -17.91 -15.95 9.94
CA GLY A 174 -17.51 -17.05 10.82
C GLY A 174 -16.02 -17.16 11.08
N VAL A 175 -15.27 -16.07 10.96
CA VAL A 175 -13.84 -15.99 11.34
C VAL A 175 -13.56 -14.73 12.15
N GLU A 176 -12.63 -14.82 13.09
CA GLU A 176 -12.08 -13.67 13.83
C GLU A 176 -10.97 -13.00 13.03
N ILE A 177 -10.68 -11.74 13.34
CA ILE A 177 -9.63 -10.97 12.68
C ILE A 177 -8.40 -10.95 13.58
N ASP A 178 -7.28 -11.45 13.06
CA ASP A 178 -5.96 -11.44 13.70
C ASP A 178 -4.96 -10.47 13.04
N GLY A 179 -5.32 -9.86 11.91
CA GLY A 179 -4.53 -8.87 11.21
C GLY A 179 -5.41 -7.98 10.32
N ILE A 180 -5.09 -6.68 10.25
CA ILE A 180 -5.71 -5.75 9.30
C ILE A 180 -4.59 -4.99 8.62
N VAL A 181 -4.53 -5.08 7.29
CA VAL A 181 -3.48 -4.47 6.49
C VAL A 181 -4.08 -3.59 5.39
N LEU A 182 -3.51 -2.41 5.18
CA LEU A 182 -3.91 -1.50 4.11
C LEU A 182 -3.69 -2.17 2.75
N SER A 183 -4.71 -2.18 1.87
CA SER A 183 -4.66 -2.89 0.58
C SER A 183 -3.47 -2.46 -0.29
N GLY A 184 -3.21 -1.14 -0.39
CA GLY A 184 -2.07 -0.65 -1.15
C GLY A 184 -0.72 -1.07 -0.58
N TYR A 185 -0.60 -1.16 0.75
CA TYR A 185 0.60 -1.66 1.43
C TYR A 185 0.80 -3.15 1.17
N ALA A 186 -0.24 -3.96 1.31
CA ALA A 186 -0.17 -5.38 0.99
C ALA A 186 0.24 -5.61 -0.48
N SER A 187 -0.39 -4.89 -1.44
CA SER A 187 -0.03 -4.98 -2.86
C SER A 187 1.43 -4.59 -3.13
N ALA A 188 1.95 -3.59 -2.39
CA ALA A 188 3.35 -3.19 -2.46
C ALA A 188 4.29 -4.31 -2.00
N ILE A 189 4.02 -4.93 -0.84
CA ILE A 189 4.81 -6.07 -0.32
C ILE A 189 4.89 -7.22 -1.35
N ALA A 190 3.80 -7.50 -2.08
CA ALA A 190 3.75 -8.59 -3.05
C ALA A 190 4.48 -8.29 -4.37
N THR A 191 4.82 -7.04 -4.66
CA THR A 191 5.26 -6.64 -6.01
C THR A 191 6.57 -5.89 -6.06
N MET A 192 7.08 -5.42 -4.92
CA MET A 192 8.37 -4.73 -4.82
C MET A 192 9.51 -5.73 -4.61
N ASP A 193 10.63 -5.45 -5.26
CA ASP A 193 11.92 -6.10 -5.00
C ASP A 193 12.72 -5.32 -3.95
N GLU A 194 13.75 -5.94 -3.36
CA GLU A 194 14.60 -5.29 -2.35
C GLU A 194 15.33 -4.07 -2.92
N ASP A 195 15.89 -4.16 -4.14
CA ASP A 195 16.55 -3.04 -4.82
C ASP A 195 15.60 -1.86 -5.05
N GLU A 196 14.33 -2.13 -5.36
CA GLU A 196 13.31 -1.10 -5.53
C GLU A 196 12.92 -0.43 -4.21
N LYS A 197 12.90 -1.18 -3.12
CA LYS A 197 12.68 -0.62 -1.78
C LYS A 197 13.80 0.34 -1.41
N GLU A 198 15.05 -0.05 -1.65
CA GLU A 198 16.22 0.78 -1.36
C GLU A 198 16.24 2.07 -2.20
N LEU A 199 15.99 1.96 -3.51
CA LEU A 199 15.98 3.11 -4.43
C LEU A 199 14.76 4.02 -4.28
N GLY A 200 13.72 3.54 -3.60
CA GLY A 200 12.42 4.20 -3.52
C GLY A 200 11.55 3.96 -4.74
N VAL A 201 10.28 3.64 -4.50
CA VAL A 201 9.33 3.23 -5.54
C VAL A 201 7.91 3.66 -5.22
N ALA A 202 7.12 4.00 -6.25
CA ALA A 202 5.68 4.19 -6.12
C ALA A 202 4.94 2.96 -6.64
N VAL A 203 4.03 2.41 -5.85
CA VAL A 203 3.17 1.29 -6.25
C VAL A 203 1.73 1.78 -6.42
N ILE A 204 1.15 1.49 -7.59
CA ILE A 204 -0.21 1.86 -7.93
C ILE A 204 -1.02 0.58 -8.18
N ASP A 205 -1.92 0.25 -7.27
CA ASP A 205 -2.84 -0.89 -7.39
C ASP A 205 -4.16 -0.42 -7.99
N MET A 206 -4.40 -0.77 -9.25
CA MET A 206 -5.57 -0.37 -10.04
C MET A 206 -6.63 -1.47 -10.02
N GLY A 207 -7.56 -1.37 -9.08
CA GLY A 207 -8.61 -2.36 -8.82
C GLY A 207 -9.90 -2.17 -9.63
N GLY A 208 -11.01 -2.74 -9.10
CA GLY A 208 -12.33 -2.67 -9.73
C GLY A 208 -13.02 -1.33 -9.60
N GLN A 209 -12.98 -0.72 -8.42
CA GLN A 209 -13.65 0.58 -8.15
C GLN A 209 -12.71 1.60 -7.48
N THR A 210 -11.50 1.20 -7.15
CA THR A 210 -10.49 2.02 -6.51
C THR A 210 -9.14 1.80 -7.16
N SER A 211 -8.31 2.84 -7.15
CA SER A 211 -6.87 2.76 -7.44
C SER A 211 -6.13 3.34 -6.25
N ASN A 212 -5.22 2.57 -5.68
CA ASN A 212 -4.47 2.91 -4.48
C ASN A 212 -3.04 3.30 -4.87
N LEU A 213 -2.54 4.40 -4.35
CA LEU A 213 -1.15 4.82 -4.49
C LEU A 213 -0.46 4.69 -3.15
N VAL A 214 0.69 4.03 -3.12
CA VAL A 214 1.61 4.06 -1.98
C VAL A 214 3.01 4.38 -2.47
N ILE A 215 3.79 5.09 -1.67
CA ILE A 215 5.19 5.42 -1.97
C ILE A 215 6.05 4.86 -0.86
N HIS A 216 6.97 3.99 -1.23
CA HIS A 216 8.00 3.42 -0.38
C HIS A 216 9.31 4.18 -0.60
N THR A 217 9.90 4.71 0.46
CA THR A 217 11.22 5.33 0.47
C THR A 217 11.90 5.08 1.80
N GLY A 218 13.18 4.76 1.77
CA GLY A 218 13.85 4.23 2.95
C GLY A 218 13.25 2.87 3.31
N ASN A 219 13.02 2.61 4.57
CA ASN A 219 12.57 1.29 5.04
C ASN A 219 11.04 1.12 5.09
N SER A 220 10.24 2.07 4.55
CA SER A 220 8.81 2.09 4.83
C SER A 220 7.95 2.82 3.80
N ILE A 221 6.63 2.62 3.91
CA ILE A 221 5.63 3.43 3.20
C ILE A 221 5.54 4.81 3.86
N ARG A 222 5.89 5.85 3.12
CA ARG A 222 5.87 7.26 3.57
C ARG A 222 4.66 8.05 3.12
N TYR A 223 3.96 7.57 2.12
CA TYR A 223 2.78 8.24 1.57
C TYR A 223 1.76 7.21 1.10
N ASN A 224 0.50 7.47 1.34
CA ASN A 224 -0.61 6.75 0.75
C ASN A 224 -1.70 7.71 0.28
N ASP A 225 -2.30 7.40 -0.86
CA ASP A 225 -3.47 8.10 -1.39
C ASP A 225 -4.37 7.12 -2.15
N PHE A 226 -5.55 7.55 -2.51
CA PHE A 226 -6.45 6.73 -3.27
C PHE A 226 -7.27 7.55 -4.26
N LEU A 227 -7.64 6.89 -5.35
CA LEU A 227 -8.59 7.40 -6.34
C LEU A 227 -9.80 6.46 -6.37
N GLY A 228 -11.02 7.01 -6.19
CA GLY A 228 -12.27 6.24 -6.25
C GLY A 228 -12.69 5.86 -7.68
N VAL A 229 -11.72 5.50 -8.53
CA VAL A 229 -11.89 5.05 -9.92
C VAL A 229 -11.15 3.73 -10.12
N GLY A 230 -11.74 2.82 -10.89
CA GLY A 230 -11.18 1.54 -11.26
C GLY A 230 -11.90 0.96 -12.50
N SER A 231 -11.64 -0.29 -12.84
CA SER A 231 -12.09 -0.91 -14.10
C SER A 231 -13.60 -0.95 -14.29
N ASN A 232 -14.40 -0.93 -13.20
CA ASN A 232 -15.86 -0.88 -13.30
C ASN A 232 -16.38 0.47 -13.83
N HIS A 233 -15.61 1.56 -13.67
CA HIS A 233 -15.97 2.85 -14.26
C HIS A 233 -15.88 2.79 -15.77
N ILE A 234 -14.86 2.11 -16.31
CA ILE A 234 -14.74 1.84 -17.76
C ILE A 234 -15.96 1.05 -18.26
N THR A 235 -16.38 0.02 -17.52
CA THR A 235 -17.57 -0.78 -17.86
C THR A 235 -18.84 0.07 -17.88
N ASN A 236 -19.00 0.96 -16.88
CA ASN A 236 -20.15 1.88 -16.83
C ASN A 236 -20.12 2.88 -18.00
N ASP A 237 -18.96 3.46 -18.30
CA ASP A 237 -18.80 4.41 -19.40
C ASP A 237 -19.11 3.74 -20.74
N LEU A 238 -18.61 2.52 -20.97
CA LEU A 238 -18.94 1.71 -22.15
C LEU A 238 -20.44 1.40 -22.22
N SER A 239 -21.06 0.97 -21.13
CA SER A 239 -22.50 0.69 -21.09
C SER A 239 -23.33 1.90 -21.49
N MET A 240 -22.95 3.08 -20.99
CA MET A 240 -23.61 4.34 -21.32
C MET A 240 -23.36 4.78 -22.77
N ALA A 241 -22.09 4.78 -23.20
CA ALA A 241 -21.71 5.25 -24.55
C ALA A 241 -22.26 4.33 -25.66
N LEU A 242 -22.33 3.02 -25.41
CA LEU A 242 -22.76 2.02 -26.39
C LEU A 242 -24.26 1.64 -26.25
N HIS A 243 -24.96 2.21 -25.24
CA HIS A 243 -26.35 1.87 -24.89
C HIS A 243 -26.58 0.36 -24.70
N THR A 244 -25.62 -0.37 -24.13
CA THR A 244 -25.64 -1.82 -23.96
C THR A 244 -25.67 -2.23 -22.48
N PRO A 245 -26.23 -3.41 -22.13
CA PRO A 245 -26.23 -3.87 -20.73
C PRO A 245 -24.81 -3.96 -20.13
N LEU A 246 -24.68 -3.69 -18.83
CA LEU A 246 -23.39 -3.70 -18.11
C LEU A 246 -22.58 -4.98 -18.31
N GLN A 247 -23.24 -6.15 -18.32
CA GLN A 247 -22.57 -7.44 -18.54
C GLN A 247 -21.95 -7.54 -19.93
N ILE A 248 -22.64 -6.99 -20.93
CA ILE A 248 -22.15 -6.95 -22.31
C ILE A 248 -20.99 -5.96 -22.41
N ALA A 249 -21.12 -4.77 -21.82
CA ALA A 249 -20.06 -3.78 -21.75
C ALA A 249 -18.79 -4.33 -21.09
N GLU A 250 -18.93 -5.13 -20.01
CA GLU A 250 -17.81 -5.84 -19.38
C GLU A 250 -17.13 -6.82 -20.34
N ASN A 251 -17.94 -7.61 -21.07
CA ASN A 251 -17.42 -8.55 -22.08
C ASN A 251 -16.69 -7.81 -23.22
N VAL A 252 -17.22 -6.67 -23.67
CA VAL A 252 -16.58 -5.82 -24.70
C VAL A 252 -15.23 -5.31 -24.16
N LYS A 253 -15.20 -4.78 -22.94
CA LYS A 253 -13.96 -4.32 -22.30
C LYS A 253 -12.90 -5.43 -22.22
N VAL A 254 -13.29 -6.64 -21.80
CA VAL A 254 -12.37 -7.77 -21.62
C VAL A 254 -11.84 -8.29 -22.96
N ARG A 255 -12.70 -8.36 -23.99
CA ARG A 255 -12.33 -8.94 -25.30
C ARG A 255 -11.65 -7.96 -26.23
N HIS A 256 -12.05 -6.69 -26.22
CA HIS A 256 -11.65 -5.67 -27.20
C HIS A 256 -10.94 -4.47 -26.55
N GLY A 257 -10.73 -4.50 -25.21
CA GLY A 257 -10.06 -3.41 -24.49
C GLY A 257 -8.59 -3.27 -24.88
N SER A 258 -8.23 -2.13 -25.47
CA SER A 258 -6.86 -1.77 -25.83
C SER A 258 -6.65 -0.26 -25.63
N LEU A 259 -5.43 0.13 -25.25
CA LEU A 259 -4.99 1.51 -25.11
C LEU A 259 -4.01 1.93 -26.23
N VAL A 260 -3.61 0.99 -27.09
CA VAL A 260 -2.59 1.19 -28.12
C VAL A 260 -3.20 1.20 -29.51
N GLU A 261 -4.14 0.32 -29.77
CA GLU A 261 -4.70 0.09 -31.11
C GLU A 261 -6.19 0.38 -31.12
N SER A 262 -6.64 1.16 -32.08
CA SER A 262 -8.03 1.28 -32.49
C SER A 262 -8.27 0.50 -33.77
N SER A 263 -9.46 -0.06 -33.95
CA SER A 263 -9.88 -0.78 -35.13
C SER A 263 -11.22 -0.22 -35.60
N ASN A 264 -11.40 -0.08 -36.93
CA ASN A 264 -12.67 0.31 -37.51
C ASN A 264 -13.68 -0.86 -37.63
N GLU A 265 -13.32 -2.01 -37.07
CA GLU A 265 -14.22 -3.16 -37.00
C GLU A 265 -15.51 -2.80 -36.25
N VAL A 266 -16.65 -3.26 -36.74
CA VAL A 266 -17.97 -3.06 -36.16
C VAL A 266 -18.42 -4.33 -35.50
N ILE A 267 -18.81 -4.23 -34.20
CA ILE A 267 -19.41 -5.32 -33.44
C ILE A 267 -20.89 -5.05 -33.23
N GLU A 268 -21.71 -6.08 -33.24
CA GLU A 268 -23.14 -5.97 -32.94
C GLU A 268 -23.43 -6.24 -31.45
N LEU A 269 -24.08 -5.28 -30.81
CA LEU A 269 -24.39 -5.34 -29.39
C LEU A 269 -25.89 -5.21 -29.14
N PRO A 270 -26.48 -5.94 -28.17
CA PRO A 270 -27.86 -5.75 -27.76
C PRO A 270 -28.05 -4.38 -27.09
N ILE A 271 -29.21 -3.79 -27.26
CA ILE A 271 -29.57 -2.49 -26.67
C ILE A 271 -30.18 -2.71 -25.28
N ILE A 272 -29.93 -1.78 -24.35
CA ILE A 272 -30.59 -1.80 -23.02
C ILE A 272 -32.11 -1.73 -23.19
N GLY A 273 -32.81 -2.72 -22.62
CA GLY A 273 -34.27 -2.80 -22.61
C GLY A 273 -34.86 -3.44 -23.87
N ASP A 274 -34.06 -3.75 -24.90
CA ASP A 274 -34.47 -4.49 -26.07
C ASP A 274 -33.32 -5.40 -26.52
N GLU A 275 -33.28 -6.62 -25.99
CA GLU A 275 -32.21 -7.59 -26.26
C GLU A 275 -32.28 -8.20 -27.68
N GLU A 276 -33.43 -8.07 -28.38
CA GLU A 276 -33.61 -8.57 -29.77
C GLU A 276 -33.02 -7.60 -30.78
N THR A 277 -33.11 -6.30 -30.51
CA THR A 277 -32.50 -5.28 -31.37
C THR A 277 -31.01 -5.16 -31.14
N ARG A 278 -30.23 -5.19 -32.21
CA ARG A 278 -28.78 -5.04 -32.18
C ARG A 278 -28.35 -3.74 -32.83
N ASN A 279 -27.36 -3.10 -32.20
CA ASN A 279 -26.72 -1.89 -32.71
C ASN A 279 -25.28 -2.21 -33.13
N GLY A 280 -24.87 -1.75 -34.31
CA GLY A 280 -23.50 -1.83 -34.76
C GLY A 280 -22.64 -0.74 -34.12
N VAL A 281 -21.60 -1.13 -33.44
CA VAL A 281 -20.68 -0.22 -32.72
C VAL A 281 -19.26 -0.42 -33.24
N SER A 282 -18.58 0.67 -33.62
CA SER A 282 -17.19 0.64 -34.02
C SER A 282 -16.28 0.43 -32.79
N LEU A 283 -15.26 -0.43 -32.92
CA LEU A 283 -14.23 -0.60 -31.90
C LEU A 283 -13.40 0.65 -31.65
N GLU A 284 -13.38 1.62 -32.57
CA GLU A 284 -12.78 2.94 -32.37
C GLU A 284 -13.47 3.70 -31.23
N VAL A 285 -14.81 3.62 -31.15
CA VAL A 285 -15.57 4.23 -30.02
C VAL A 285 -15.25 3.51 -28.71
N VAL A 286 -15.18 2.18 -28.72
CA VAL A 286 -14.79 1.38 -27.55
C VAL A 286 -13.40 1.80 -27.06
N HIS A 287 -12.43 1.89 -27.96
CA HIS A 287 -11.07 2.34 -27.65
C HIS A 287 -11.07 3.75 -27.04
N SER A 288 -11.75 4.71 -27.67
CA SER A 288 -11.81 6.11 -27.23
C SER A 288 -12.34 6.24 -25.79
N VAL A 289 -13.41 5.50 -25.45
CA VAL A 289 -14.01 5.51 -24.12
C VAL A 289 -13.05 4.93 -23.08
N ILE A 290 -12.43 3.79 -23.38
CA ILE A 290 -11.48 3.13 -22.46
C ILE A 290 -10.26 4.02 -22.27
N PHE A 291 -9.67 4.51 -23.35
CA PHE A 291 -8.48 5.36 -23.33
C PHE A 291 -8.70 6.60 -22.46
N SER A 292 -9.78 7.35 -22.72
CA SER A 292 -10.08 8.59 -21.97
C SER A 292 -10.22 8.35 -20.46
N ARG A 293 -10.87 7.24 -20.07
CA ARG A 293 -11.03 6.92 -18.63
C ARG A 293 -9.71 6.53 -17.97
N VAL A 294 -8.90 5.74 -18.67
CA VAL A 294 -7.59 5.31 -18.11
C VAL A 294 -6.63 6.47 -18.05
N GLU A 295 -6.55 7.29 -19.12
CA GLU A 295 -5.73 8.49 -19.14
C GLU A 295 -6.09 9.44 -18.00
N GLU A 296 -7.38 9.75 -17.79
CA GLU A 296 -7.85 10.57 -16.68
C GLU A 296 -7.40 10.01 -15.32
N ALA A 297 -7.58 8.71 -15.10
CA ALA A 297 -7.20 8.06 -13.85
C ALA A 297 -5.69 8.16 -13.59
N LEU A 298 -4.86 7.86 -14.60
CA LEU A 298 -3.41 7.96 -14.48
C LEU A 298 -2.93 9.40 -14.28
N MET A 299 -3.55 10.39 -14.94
CA MET A 299 -3.23 11.81 -14.74
C MET A 299 -3.55 12.29 -13.31
N ILE A 300 -4.65 11.83 -12.72
CA ILE A 300 -5.00 12.16 -11.33
C ILE A 300 -3.99 11.53 -10.37
N LEU A 301 -3.60 10.26 -10.61
CA LEU A 301 -2.58 9.57 -9.80
C LEU A 301 -1.20 10.23 -9.93
N ALA A 302 -0.83 10.71 -11.13
CA ALA A 302 0.40 11.48 -11.32
C ALA A 302 0.41 12.78 -10.51
N LYS A 303 -0.72 13.50 -10.45
CA LYS A 303 -0.87 14.69 -9.59
C LYS A 303 -0.79 14.34 -8.09
N SER A 304 -1.32 13.18 -7.68
CA SER A 304 -1.20 12.72 -6.30
C SER A 304 0.26 12.43 -5.95
N LEU A 305 1.00 11.81 -6.87
CA LEU A 305 2.44 11.58 -6.72
C LEU A 305 3.20 12.92 -6.55
N GLU A 306 2.89 13.92 -7.36
CA GLU A 306 3.51 15.25 -7.24
C GLU A 306 3.22 15.91 -5.87
N LYS A 307 1.97 15.79 -5.38
CA LYS A 307 1.57 16.31 -4.06
C LYS A 307 2.30 15.66 -2.89
N SER A 308 2.78 14.44 -3.06
CA SER A 308 3.52 13.73 -2.00
C SER A 308 4.83 14.41 -1.61
N ALA A 309 5.40 15.26 -2.50
CA ALA A 309 6.73 15.85 -2.39
C ALA A 309 7.87 14.81 -2.28
N LEU A 310 7.61 13.55 -2.65
CA LEU A 310 8.58 12.45 -2.58
C LEU A 310 9.12 12.04 -3.96
N LYS A 311 8.70 12.71 -5.04
CA LYS A 311 9.03 12.32 -6.43
C LYS A 311 10.53 12.13 -6.67
N GLU A 312 11.36 13.00 -6.10
CA GLU A 312 12.82 12.94 -6.23
C GLU A 312 13.47 11.77 -5.45
N GLN A 313 12.70 11.12 -4.57
CA GLN A 313 13.14 9.97 -3.77
C GLN A 313 12.66 8.64 -4.37
N ILE A 314 12.03 8.65 -5.55
CA ILE A 314 11.50 7.47 -6.24
C ILE A 314 12.45 7.11 -7.40
N GLY A 315 13.62 6.55 -7.06
CA GLY A 315 14.64 6.19 -8.06
C GLY A 315 14.27 4.99 -8.91
N ALA A 316 13.56 4.02 -8.34
CA ALA A 316 13.12 2.81 -9.05
C ALA A 316 11.89 3.03 -9.95
N GLY A 317 11.20 4.16 -9.81
CA GLY A 317 10.05 4.49 -10.66
C GLY A 317 8.73 3.96 -10.13
N ILE A 318 7.89 3.42 -11.03
CA ILE A 318 6.49 3.09 -10.73
C ILE A 318 6.19 1.63 -11.04
N ILE A 319 5.57 0.96 -10.09
CA ILE A 319 4.99 -0.37 -10.25
C ILE A 319 3.47 -0.24 -10.38
N LEU A 320 2.92 -0.74 -11.48
CA LEU A 320 1.48 -0.86 -11.68
C LEU A 320 1.05 -2.28 -11.36
N THR A 321 0.04 -2.45 -10.52
CA THR A 321 -0.55 -3.74 -10.21
C THR A 321 -2.08 -3.65 -10.15
N GLY A 322 -2.77 -4.75 -9.83
CA GLY A 322 -4.22 -4.79 -9.82
C GLY A 322 -4.86 -5.18 -11.16
N GLY A 323 -6.10 -5.61 -11.13
CA GLY A 323 -6.78 -6.21 -12.28
C GLY A 323 -6.98 -5.30 -13.49
N MET A 324 -6.97 -3.98 -13.31
CA MET A 324 -7.09 -3.00 -14.41
C MET A 324 -5.84 -2.93 -15.27
N THR A 325 -4.66 -3.31 -14.73
CA THR A 325 -3.39 -3.30 -15.46
C THR A 325 -3.32 -4.32 -16.60
N LYS A 326 -4.27 -5.24 -16.65
CA LYS A 326 -4.41 -6.24 -17.74
C LYS A 326 -4.85 -5.62 -19.09
N LEU A 327 -5.27 -4.36 -19.09
CA LEU A 327 -5.58 -3.68 -20.35
C LEU A 327 -4.32 -3.55 -21.21
N LYS A 328 -4.43 -4.02 -22.48
CA LYS A 328 -3.32 -3.95 -23.45
C LYS A 328 -2.87 -2.49 -23.61
N GLY A 329 -1.59 -2.21 -23.43
CA GLY A 329 -1.01 -0.86 -23.55
C GLY A 329 -1.04 -0.03 -22.26
N MET A 330 -1.42 -0.61 -21.11
CA MET A 330 -1.45 0.09 -19.82
C MET A 330 -0.07 0.64 -19.45
N ARG A 331 0.98 -0.18 -19.59
CA ARG A 331 2.35 0.22 -19.28
C ARG A 331 2.81 1.38 -20.15
N GLU A 332 2.56 1.31 -21.46
CA GLU A 332 2.96 2.29 -22.46
C GLU A 332 2.30 3.64 -22.20
N LEU A 333 0.99 3.65 -21.91
CA LEU A 333 0.25 4.86 -21.57
C LEU A 333 0.76 5.46 -20.25
N ALA A 334 0.96 4.64 -19.25
CA ALA A 334 1.48 5.10 -17.95
C ALA A 334 2.92 5.65 -18.11
N GLN A 335 3.78 5.00 -18.90
CA GLN A 335 5.14 5.49 -19.18
C GLN A 335 5.12 6.88 -19.87
N ALA A 336 4.11 7.14 -20.71
CA ALA A 336 3.95 8.45 -21.34
C ALA A 336 3.45 9.54 -20.37
N ILE A 337 2.64 9.17 -19.37
CA ILE A 337 2.06 10.09 -18.38
C ILE A 337 3.06 10.39 -17.25
N PHE A 338 3.71 9.36 -16.70
CA PHE A 338 4.71 9.50 -15.65
C PHE A 338 6.09 9.80 -16.22
N THR A 339 6.22 10.92 -16.91
CA THR A 339 7.44 11.32 -17.65
C THR A 339 8.68 11.29 -16.75
N GLY A 340 9.77 10.68 -17.26
CA GLY A 340 11.06 10.62 -16.57
C GLY A 340 11.17 9.53 -15.50
N MET A 341 10.13 8.72 -15.28
CA MET A 341 10.15 7.62 -14.33
C MET A 341 9.91 6.29 -15.06
N PRO A 342 10.73 5.25 -14.82
CA PRO A 342 10.46 3.93 -15.41
C PRO A 342 9.14 3.36 -14.85
N VAL A 343 8.39 2.65 -15.71
CA VAL A 343 7.12 2.01 -15.33
C VAL A 343 7.17 0.53 -15.67
N ARG A 344 6.81 -0.32 -14.73
CA ARG A 344 6.61 -1.75 -14.93
C ARG A 344 5.27 -2.25 -14.39
N VAL A 345 4.82 -3.39 -14.86
CA VAL A 345 3.70 -4.13 -14.24
C VAL A 345 4.27 -5.07 -13.19
N GLY A 346 3.73 -4.99 -11.97
CA GLY A 346 4.06 -5.86 -10.86
C GLY A 346 3.11 -7.05 -10.78
N TYR A 347 3.66 -8.22 -10.59
CA TYR A 347 2.95 -9.48 -10.38
C TYR A 347 3.26 -9.98 -8.97
N PRO A 348 2.30 -10.65 -8.30
CA PRO A 348 2.58 -11.26 -7.02
C PRO A 348 3.56 -12.41 -7.18
N ASP A 349 4.59 -12.43 -6.34
CA ASP A 349 5.65 -13.44 -6.34
C ASP A 349 6.04 -13.81 -4.90
N ASN A 350 7.14 -14.56 -4.73
CA ASN A 350 7.73 -14.93 -3.45
C ASN A 350 6.87 -15.85 -2.57
N VAL A 351 6.00 -16.67 -3.19
CA VAL A 351 5.22 -17.69 -2.49
C VAL A 351 5.29 -19.04 -3.23
N ASN A 352 5.45 -20.12 -2.47
CA ASN A 352 5.44 -21.47 -3.01
C ASN A 352 4.00 -21.97 -3.24
N GLY A 353 3.82 -22.84 -4.24
CA GLY A 353 2.49 -23.39 -4.54
C GLY A 353 1.50 -22.39 -5.11
N LEU A 354 1.98 -21.30 -5.69
CA LEU A 354 1.13 -20.29 -6.31
C LEU A 354 0.44 -20.87 -7.54
N PHE A 355 -0.89 -21.01 -7.45
CA PHE A 355 -1.71 -21.44 -8.57
C PHE A 355 -1.63 -20.45 -9.73
N ASP A 356 -1.66 -20.92 -10.97
CA ASP A 356 -1.48 -20.05 -12.15
C ASP A 356 -2.46 -18.86 -12.20
N GLU A 357 -3.68 -19.05 -11.73
CA GLU A 357 -4.65 -17.95 -11.67
C GLU A 357 -4.28 -16.87 -10.64
N LEU A 358 -3.54 -17.22 -9.59
CA LEU A 358 -3.12 -16.29 -8.53
C LEU A 358 -1.86 -15.49 -8.88
N LYS A 359 -1.17 -15.84 -9.97
CA LYS A 359 -0.03 -15.07 -10.52
C LYS A 359 -0.47 -13.77 -11.21
N ASP A 360 -1.78 -13.56 -11.39
CA ASP A 360 -2.35 -12.36 -11.99
C ASP A 360 -2.22 -11.16 -11.05
N PRO A 361 -1.88 -9.95 -11.54
CA PRO A 361 -1.78 -8.72 -10.74
C PRO A 361 -3.02 -8.43 -9.88
N ALA A 362 -4.18 -8.94 -10.30
CA ALA A 362 -5.42 -8.80 -9.54
C ALA A 362 -5.39 -9.50 -8.17
N PHE A 363 -4.38 -10.30 -7.85
CA PHE A 363 -4.24 -11.01 -6.57
C PHE A 363 -3.07 -10.50 -5.73
N SER A 364 -2.39 -9.42 -6.13
CA SER A 364 -1.26 -8.86 -5.39
C SER A 364 -1.61 -8.53 -3.94
N THR A 365 -2.80 -7.97 -3.67
CA THR A 365 -3.23 -7.67 -2.30
C THR A 365 -3.29 -8.91 -1.42
N VAL A 366 -3.96 -9.99 -1.85
CA VAL A 366 -4.12 -11.18 -1.02
C VAL A 366 -2.80 -11.94 -0.81
N VAL A 367 -1.93 -11.97 -1.81
CA VAL A 367 -0.58 -12.53 -1.68
C VAL A 367 0.26 -11.68 -0.73
N GLY A 368 0.17 -10.36 -0.83
CA GLY A 368 0.84 -9.43 0.09
C GLY A 368 0.40 -9.58 1.54
N LEU A 369 -0.87 -9.94 1.81
CA LEU A 369 -1.33 -10.25 3.17
C LEU A 369 -0.61 -11.49 3.74
N LEU A 370 -0.37 -12.51 2.91
CA LEU A 370 0.39 -13.70 3.32
C LEU A 370 1.84 -13.33 3.63
N LEU A 371 2.47 -12.59 2.73
CA LEU A 371 3.86 -12.14 2.91
C LEU A 371 4.01 -11.21 4.12
N TYR A 372 3.04 -10.33 4.37
CA TYR A 372 3.01 -9.50 5.58
C TYR A 372 3.08 -10.35 6.86
N LYS A 373 2.27 -11.41 6.94
CA LYS A 373 2.27 -12.35 8.07
C LYS A 373 3.54 -13.20 8.16
N ALA A 374 4.21 -13.42 7.05
CA ALA A 374 5.47 -14.15 6.99
C ALA A 374 6.71 -13.31 7.38
N GLY A 375 6.50 -12.01 7.71
CA GLY A 375 7.57 -11.11 8.13
C GLY A 375 7.94 -10.04 7.10
N GLY A 376 7.20 -9.94 5.98
CA GLY A 376 7.38 -8.91 4.95
C GLY A 376 6.86 -7.52 5.36
N HIS A 377 6.43 -7.33 6.61
CA HIS A 377 6.07 -6.04 7.17
C HIS A 377 7.28 -5.14 7.41
N THR A 378 7.06 -3.85 7.55
CA THR A 378 8.10 -2.90 7.97
C THR A 378 8.63 -3.27 9.36
N GLN A 379 9.96 -3.30 9.52
CA GLN A 379 10.56 -3.61 10.82
C GLN A 379 10.19 -2.57 11.86
N TYR A 380 9.85 -3.01 13.08
CA TYR A 380 9.38 -2.16 14.18
C TYR A 380 8.06 -1.42 13.92
N GLU A 381 7.29 -1.86 12.95
CA GLU A 381 5.92 -1.39 12.75
C GLU A 381 5.07 -1.67 14.00
N ILE A 382 4.19 -0.73 14.36
CA ILE A 382 3.10 -1.01 15.31
C ILE A 382 1.84 -1.28 14.48
N ASP A 383 1.26 -2.46 14.69
CA ASP A 383 0.08 -2.93 13.98
C ASP A 383 -1.25 -2.38 14.53
N PHE A 384 -2.38 -2.85 13.96
CA PHE A 384 -3.73 -2.43 14.37
C PHE A 384 -4.12 -2.90 15.79
N GLN A 385 -3.41 -3.86 16.38
CA GLN A 385 -3.56 -4.31 17.78
C GLN A 385 -2.64 -3.54 18.73
N GLN A 386 -1.87 -2.60 18.20
CA GLN A 386 -0.86 -1.81 18.90
C GLN A 386 0.33 -2.66 19.40
N GLU A 387 0.59 -3.76 18.71
CA GLU A 387 1.76 -4.62 18.97
C GLU A 387 2.92 -4.21 18.06
N LEU A 388 4.13 -4.18 18.63
CA LEU A 388 5.36 -3.92 17.89
C LEU A 388 5.77 -5.19 17.13
N LEU A 389 5.81 -5.11 15.82
CA LEU A 389 6.26 -6.20 14.96
C LEU A 389 7.78 -6.14 14.75
N HIS A 390 8.45 -7.25 14.97
CA HIS A 390 9.87 -7.39 14.70
C HIS A 390 10.19 -8.82 14.28
N SER A 391 11.22 -9.00 13.48
CA SER A 391 11.65 -10.33 13.04
C SER A 391 12.20 -11.11 14.22
N LYS A 392 11.52 -12.21 14.61
CA LYS A 392 11.96 -13.09 15.70
C LYS A 392 13.34 -13.70 15.44
N ALA A 393 13.69 -13.97 14.17
CA ALA A 393 14.98 -14.55 13.80
C ALA A 393 16.14 -13.60 14.13
N ALA A 394 16.04 -12.33 13.78
CA ALA A 394 17.04 -11.32 14.10
C ALA A 394 17.20 -11.13 15.62
N TYR A 395 16.10 -11.25 16.39
CA TYR A 395 16.11 -11.13 17.84
C TYR A 395 16.80 -12.31 18.54
N GLU A 396 16.55 -13.55 18.12
CA GLU A 396 17.16 -14.75 18.71
C GLU A 396 18.65 -14.88 18.35
N GLU A 397 19.05 -14.49 17.15
CA GLU A 397 20.43 -14.47 16.69
C GLU A 397 21.25 -13.44 17.48
N ASN A 398 20.74 -12.21 17.62
CA ASN A 398 21.37 -11.15 18.42
C ASN A 398 21.42 -11.47 19.92
N LEU A 399 20.40 -12.13 20.50
CA LEU A 399 20.45 -12.59 21.89
C LEU A 399 21.53 -13.65 22.12
N ASN A 400 21.75 -14.53 21.14
CA ASN A 400 22.79 -15.54 21.22
C ASN A 400 24.19 -14.91 21.11
N ASP A 401 24.39 -13.92 20.24
CA ASP A 401 25.65 -13.19 20.11
C ASP A 401 25.98 -12.36 21.36
N ILE A 402 25.00 -11.68 21.95
CA ILE A 402 25.16 -10.96 23.20
C ILE A 402 25.49 -11.92 24.38
N ARG A 403 24.87 -13.11 24.43
CA ARG A 403 25.18 -14.13 25.45
C ARG A 403 26.56 -14.74 25.29
N ILE A 404 27.08 -14.83 24.06
CA ILE A 404 28.42 -15.32 23.77
C ILE A 404 29.46 -14.25 24.12
N GLY A 405 29.18 -12.97 23.84
CA GLY A 405 30.05 -11.82 24.17
C GLY A 405 30.24 -11.58 25.68
N HIS A 406 29.23 -11.88 26.52
CA HIS A 406 29.29 -11.70 27.97
C HIS A 406 29.98 -12.84 28.74
N LYS A 407 30.32 -13.97 28.08
CA LYS A 407 31.07 -15.07 28.74
C LYS A 407 32.59 -14.96 28.64
N GLY A 408 33.11 -13.88 28.05
CA GLY A 408 34.53 -13.73 27.75
C GLY A 408 35.36 -12.74 28.57
N ASN A 409 34.78 -11.95 29.50
CA ASN A 409 35.55 -10.94 30.24
C ASN A 409 35.17 -10.85 31.74
N ASP A 410 35.44 -11.90 32.49
CA ASP A 410 35.66 -11.81 33.94
C ASP A 410 37.13 -12.18 34.22
N THR A 411 37.99 -11.19 34.15
CA THR A 411 39.28 -11.20 34.87
C THR A 411 39.51 -9.81 35.40
N GLU A 412 39.62 -9.79 36.73
CA GLU A 412 39.93 -8.67 37.60
C GLU A 412 41.18 -7.92 37.17
N GLU A 413 41.16 -6.56 37.29
CA GLU A 413 42.27 -5.86 37.93
C GLU A 413 41.85 -4.47 38.39
N SER A 414 42.01 -4.30 39.68
CA SER A 414 41.95 -3.05 40.46
C SER A 414 43.15 -2.16 40.19
N HIS A 415 42.99 -0.84 40.11
CA HIS A 415 43.75 0.22 40.80
C HIS A 415 43.34 1.63 40.30
N SER A 416 42.77 2.37 41.15
CA SER A 416 43.18 3.55 41.97
C SER A 416 43.62 4.82 41.22
N SER A 417 42.86 5.87 41.48
CA SER A 417 43.19 7.20 42.01
C SER A 417 43.53 8.39 41.07
N LYS A 418 42.75 9.46 41.36
CA LYS A 418 43.10 10.91 41.38
C LYS A 418 43.38 11.57 40.04
N GLY A 419 42.67 12.55 39.60
CA GLY A 419 42.23 13.81 40.23
C GLY A 419 42.83 14.96 39.40
N HIS A 420 42.07 15.85 38.92
CA HIS A 420 42.23 17.29 39.02
C HIS A 420 41.34 18.05 38.03
N GLN A 421 40.62 18.96 38.58
CA GLN A 421 39.99 20.18 38.16
C GLN A 421 40.78 21.01 37.12
N GLU A 422 40.08 21.72 36.24
CA GLU A 422 39.86 23.19 36.18
C GLU A 422 39.33 23.55 34.81
N ALA A 423 38.23 24.09 34.71
CA ALA A 423 37.63 25.41 34.51
C ALA A 423 38.35 26.35 33.51
N LYS A 424 37.59 26.85 32.55
CA LYS A 424 37.27 28.26 32.21
C LYS A 424 36.74 28.37 30.77
N GLU A 425 35.56 28.89 30.68
CA GLU A 425 35.09 30.23 30.25
C GLU A 425 35.23 30.59 28.78
N SER A 426 34.02 30.77 28.20
CA SER A 426 33.53 31.88 27.40
C SER A 426 34.10 32.17 26.00
N GLN A 427 33.25 32.18 24.99
CA GLN A 427 32.87 33.41 24.33
C GLN A 427 31.67 33.20 23.36
N LYS A 428 30.74 34.13 23.48
CA LYS A 428 29.63 34.41 22.54
C LYS A 428 30.18 35.01 21.25
N GLU A 429 29.67 34.62 20.13
CA GLU A 429 29.53 35.54 18.97
C GLU A 429 28.16 35.27 18.30
N GLU A 430 27.40 36.32 18.32
CA GLU A 430 26.19 36.53 17.50
C GLU A 430 26.62 36.69 16.05
N ASN A 431 25.86 36.08 15.12
CA ASN A 431 25.83 36.63 13.76
C ASN A 431 24.44 36.47 13.15
N GLU A 432 24.06 37.57 12.57
CA GLU A 432 22.80 38.07 12.09
C GLU A 432 22.13 37.22 11.00
N GLU A 433 20.80 37.15 11.07
CA GLU A 433 19.89 36.77 10.00
C GLU A 433 20.00 37.73 8.80
N SER A 434 20.22 37.18 7.61
CA SER A 434 19.92 37.89 6.36
C SER A 434 18.65 37.32 5.74
N VAL A 435 17.58 38.08 5.85
CA VAL A 435 16.31 37.89 5.15
C VAL A 435 16.50 38.23 3.68
N ILE A 436 16.31 37.27 2.79
CA ILE A 436 16.25 37.50 1.35
C ILE A 436 14.78 37.79 0.97
N SER A 437 14.59 38.98 0.42
CA SER A 437 13.29 39.47 -0.07
C SER A 437 12.92 38.83 -1.41
N PHE A 438 11.62 38.58 -1.58
CA PHE A 438 10.99 37.81 -2.68
C PHE A 438 10.82 38.59 -4.01
N ASP A 439 11.49 39.70 -4.23
CA ASP A 439 11.21 40.62 -5.36
C ASP A 439 12.18 40.60 -6.55
N ASP A 440 13.12 39.62 -6.62
CA ASP A 440 14.08 39.55 -7.74
C ASP A 440 14.04 38.19 -8.46
N LEU A 441 12.98 37.89 -9.19
CA LEU A 441 12.96 36.80 -10.18
C LEU A 441 12.46 37.34 -11.55
N PRO A 442 13.18 37.06 -12.66
CA PRO A 442 12.78 37.56 -13.97
C PRO A 442 11.58 36.79 -14.54
N ASP A 443 10.68 37.58 -15.11
CA ASP A 443 9.42 37.18 -15.77
C ASP A 443 9.70 36.33 -17.01
N LEU A 444 9.39 35.02 -16.96
CA LEU A 444 9.40 34.11 -18.10
C LEU A 444 7.97 33.90 -18.58
N GLY A 445 7.64 34.52 -19.70
CA GLY A 445 6.34 34.50 -20.36
C GLY A 445 5.77 33.11 -20.52
N HIS A 446 4.63 32.88 -19.91
CA HIS A 446 3.81 31.68 -20.02
C HIS A 446 2.85 31.76 -21.20
N GLU A 447 3.11 30.99 -22.24
CA GLU A 447 2.05 30.54 -23.15
C GLU A 447 1.16 29.51 -22.44
N ASN A 448 0.00 29.97 -22.04
CA ASN A 448 -1.04 29.21 -21.32
C ASN A 448 -1.78 28.27 -22.28
N LYS A 449 -1.32 27.00 -22.42
CA LYS A 449 -2.09 25.92 -23.06
C LYS A 449 -2.83 25.12 -21.99
N ASN A 450 -4.01 25.61 -21.63
CA ASN A 450 -4.87 25.04 -20.61
C ASN A 450 -5.56 23.77 -21.13
N PRO A 451 -5.21 22.54 -20.68
CA PRO A 451 -5.78 21.27 -21.17
C PRO A 451 -7.29 21.13 -20.87
N PHE A 452 -7.80 21.86 -19.88
CA PHE A 452 -9.22 21.86 -19.53
C PHE A 452 -10.13 22.48 -20.60
N LYS A 453 -9.63 23.35 -21.48
CA LYS A 453 -10.44 23.90 -22.58
C LYS A 453 -10.66 22.88 -23.69
N LYS A 454 -9.73 21.93 -23.90
CA LYS A 454 -9.92 20.84 -24.88
C LYS A 454 -10.99 19.85 -24.41
N LEU A 455 -11.00 19.51 -23.11
CA LEU A 455 -11.98 18.59 -22.52
C LEU A 455 -13.39 19.18 -22.52
N ALA A 456 -13.54 20.49 -22.20
CA ALA A 456 -14.82 21.18 -22.20
C ALA A 456 -15.40 21.36 -23.62
N ASN A 457 -14.55 21.52 -24.64
CA ASN A 457 -15.00 21.60 -26.02
C ASN A 457 -15.39 20.24 -26.59
N TRP A 458 -14.70 19.17 -26.17
CA TRP A 458 -15.05 17.79 -26.57
C TRP A 458 -16.39 17.34 -25.96
N ALA A 459 -16.61 17.64 -24.66
CA ALA A 459 -17.90 17.34 -23.99
C ALA A 459 -19.08 18.10 -24.61
N ARG A 460 -18.85 19.31 -25.17
CA ARG A 460 -19.91 20.07 -25.87
C ARG A 460 -20.19 19.58 -27.29
N GLN A 461 -19.35 18.75 -27.86
CA GLN A 461 -19.57 18.16 -29.20
C GLN A 461 -20.28 16.80 -29.13
N LEU A 462 -20.42 16.22 -27.91
CA LEU A 462 -21.09 14.92 -27.69
C LEU A 462 -22.51 15.08 -27.10
N PHE A 463 -22.93 16.29 -26.77
CA PHE A 463 -24.28 16.70 -26.38
C PHE A 463 -24.72 17.88 -27.25
#